data_55d72d34cfb9c557303673b0db3f0bc4
#
_entry.id   55d72d34cfb9c557303673b0db3f0bc4
#
_cell.length_a   1.000
_cell.length_b   1.000
_cell.length_c   1.000
_cell.angle_alpha   90.00
_cell.angle_beta   90.00
_cell.angle_gamma   90.00
#
_symmetry.space_group_name_H-M   'P 1'
#
loop_
_entity.id
_entity.type
_entity.pdbx_description
1 polymer ?
#
loop_
_entity_poly.entity_id
_entity_poly.type
_entity_poly.pdbx_seq_one_letter_code
_entity_poly.pdbx_strand_id
1 'polypeptide(L)'
;MAMDSQNIRIRLKAYDHRLLDQSTSEIVSTAKRTGASVRGPIPLPTNIEKFTVLRSPHIDKKSREQFEIRTHKRLLDIVEPTTQTVDALMKLDLPAGVDVEIKL
;
A
#
# COMPACT_ATOMS: atom_id res chain seq x y z
N MET A 1 15.09 21.50 -16.66
CA MET A 1 14.98 21.19 -16.40
C MET A 1 14.83 20.76 -15.58
N ALA A 2 14.73 20.73 -15.35
CA ALA A 2 14.68 20.22 -14.74
C ALA A 2 14.10 19.93 -14.02
N MET A 3 13.67 20.00 -13.46
CA MET A 3 13.05 19.62 -12.81
C MET A 3 12.50 18.75 -12.64
N ASP A 4 12.35 18.83 -13.03
CA ASP A 4 11.93 17.98 -13.32
C ASP A 4 12.04 16.71 -12.88
N SER A 5 12.71 16.33 -12.37
CA SER A 5 12.96 15.02 -11.85
C SER A 5 12.50 14.84 -10.43
N GLN A 6 11.35 15.35 -10.11
CA GLN A 6 10.75 15.00 -8.85
C GLN A 6 10.30 13.57 -8.88
N ASN A 7 10.85 12.77 -7.99
CA ASN A 7 10.41 11.39 -7.82
C ASN A 7 9.03 11.36 -7.17
N ILE A 8 8.23 10.41 -7.60
CA ILE A 8 6.94 10.18 -6.97
C ILE A 8 7.10 9.05 -5.99
N ARG A 9 6.75 9.30 -4.75
CA ARG A 9 6.79 8.29 -3.71
C ARG A 9 5.38 7.82 -3.41
N ILE A 10 5.16 6.53 -3.55
CA ILE A 10 3.85 5.93 -3.35
C ILE A 10 3.93 4.97 -2.19
N ARG A 11 3.04 5.18 -1.23
CA ARG A 11 2.93 4.32 -0.06
C ARG A 11 1.58 3.63 -0.10
N LEU A 12 1.60 2.30 -0.03
CA LEU A 12 0.38 1.50 -0.06
C LEU A 12 0.21 0.80 1.27
N LYS A 13 -1.04 0.73 1.72
CA LYS A 13 -1.39 0.03 2.94
C LYS A 13 -2.61 -0.83 2.70
N ALA A 14 -2.62 -2.02 3.25
CA ALA A 14 -3.78 -2.88 3.19
C ALA A 14 -3.70 -3.93 4.29
N TYR A 15 -4.85 -4.45 4.68
CA TYR A 15 -4.89 -5.54 5.64
C TYR A 15 -4.60 -6.86 4.96
N ASP A 16 -4.92 -6.97 3.68
CA ASP A 16 -4.70 -8.19 2.91
C ASP A 16 -3.44 -8.03 2.06
N HIS A 17 -2.43 -8.84 2.36
CA HIS A 17 -1.15 -8.74 1.66
C HIS A 17 -1.27 -9.13 0.17
N ARG A 18 -2.21 -9.99 -0.18
CA ARG A 18 -2.40 -10.40 -1.57
C ARG A 18 -2.92 -9.26 -2.42
N LEU A 19 -3.92 -8.54 -1.90
CA LEU A 19 -4.44 -7.37 -2.58
C LEU A 19 -3.37 -6.31 -2.70
N LEU A 20 -2.57 -6.15 -1.65
CA LEU A 20 -1.50 -5.17 -1.64
C LEU A 20 -0.46 -5.48 -2.69
N ASP A 21 -0.02 -6.73 -2.78
CA ASP A 21 0.97 -7.14 -3.77
C ASP A 21 0.43 -7.00 -5.19
N GLN A 22 -0.83 -7.33 -5.40
CA GLN A 22 -1.47 -7.20 -6.69
C GLN A 22 -1.55 -5.73 -7.13
N SER A 23 -1.96 -4.86 -6.22
CA SER A 23 -2.03 -3.42 -6.50
C SER A 23 -0.66 -2.84 -6.78
N THR A 24 0.34 -3.26 -6.01
CA THR A 24 1.72 -2.85 -6.21
C THR A 24 2.20 -3.24 -7.60
N SER A 25 1.90 -4.46 -8.01
CA SER A 25 2.27 -4.96 -9.33
C SER A 25 1.62 -4.15 -10.44
N GLU A 26 0.37 -3.77 -10.28
CA GLU A 26 -0.33 -2.94 -11.26
C GLU A 26 0.30 -1.57 -11.39
N ILE A 27 0.66 -0.97 -10.27
CA ILE A 27 1.30 0.35 -10.28
C ILE A 27 2.66 0.27 -10.97
N VAL A 28 3.44 -0.75 -10.66
CA VAL A 28 4.75 -0.94 -11.28
C VAL A 28 4.61 -1.11 -12.79
N SER A 29 3.67 -1.93 -13.24
CA SER A 29 3.43 -2.15 -14.66
C SER A 29 3.02 -0.86 -15.36
N THR A 30 2.14 -0.09 -14.74
CA THR A 30 1.68 1.18 -15.29
C THR A 30 2.82 2.17 -15.43
N ALA A 31 3.65 2.27 -14.39
CA ALA A 31 4.78 3.20 -14.43
C ALA A 31 5.78 2.82 -15.52
N LYS A 32 6.11 1.54 -15.63
CA LYS A 32 7.05 1.07 -16.63
C LYS A 32 6.52 1.27 -18.03
N ARG A 33 5.22 1.07 -18.22
CA ARG A 33 4.59 1.23 -19.52
C ARG A 33 4.63 2.68 -19.99
N THR A 34 4.64 3.61 -19.07
CA THR A 34 4.69 5.05 -19.40
C THR A 34 6.12 5.58 -19.49
N GLY A 35 7.12 4.73 -19.32
CA GLY A 35 8.51 5.11 -19.51
C GLY A 35 9.25 5.52 -18.26
N ALA A 36 8.62 5.43 -17.10
CA ALA A 36 9.27 5.76 -15.84
C ALA A 36 10.05 4.58 -15.31
N SER A 37 11.05 4.83 -14.50
CA SER A 37 11.78 3.82 -13.76
C SER A 37 11.16 3.66 -12.39
N VAL A 38 11.14 2.44 -11.88
CA VAL A 38 10.54 2.16 -10.58
C VAL A 38 11.58 1.51 -9.68
N ARG A 39 11.71 2.03 -8.47
CA ARG A 39 12.51 1.42 -7.43
C ARG A 39 11.58 0.77 -6.41
N GLY A 40 11.83 -0.47 -6.12
CA GLY A 40 11.02 -1.22 -5.22
C GLY A 40 10.14 -2.18 -5.98
N PRO A 41 9.09 -2.73 -5.39
CA PRO A 41 8.50 -2.31 -4.10
C PRO A 41 9.36 -2.73 -2.91
N ILE A 42 9.39 -1.84 -1.92
CA ILE A 42 10.11 -2.09 -0.68
C ILE A 42 9.08 -2.42 0.40
N PRO A 43 9.12 -3.62 0.97
CA PRO A 43 8.22 -3.93 2.06
C PRO A 43 8.64 -3.17 3.32
N LEU A 44 7.69 -2.48 3.92
CA LEU A 44 7.90 -1.82 5.20
C LEU A 44 7.46 -2.77 6.32
N PRO A 45 7.90 -2.51 7.55
CA PRO A 45 7.49 -3.37 8.66
C PRO A 45 5.98 -3.43 8.78
N THR A 46 5.46 -4.64 8.99
CA THR A 46 4.04 -4.85 9.17
C THR A 46 3.65 -4.37 10.56
N ASN A 47 2.62 -3.55 10.61
CA ASN A 47 2.09 -3.07 11.88
C ASN A 47 1.06 -4.07 12.39
N ILE A 48 1.30 -4.59 13.58
CA ILE A 48 0.41 -5.59 14.17
C ILE A 48 -0.23 -5.00 15.40
N GLU A 49 -1.56 -4.98 15.42
CA GLU A 49 -2.33 -4.55 16.57
C GLU A 49 -3.11 -5.73 17.09
N LYS A 50 -3.01 -5.97 18.40
CA LYS A 50 -3.70 -7.07 19.05
C LYS A 50 -4.73 -6.51 19.99
N PHE A 51 -5.94 -7.04 19.90
CA PHE A 51 -7.04 -6.66 20.77
C PHE A 51 -7.54 -7.86 21.51
N THR A 52 -7.89 -7.67 22.76
CA THR A 52 -8.57 -8.68 23.55
C THR A 52 -9.97 -8.17 23.85
N VAL A 53 -10.96 -8.95 23.47
CA VAL A 53 -12.35 -8.58 23.71
C VAL A 53 -12.96 -9.55 24.72
N LEU A 54 -13.56 -8.98 25.76
CA LEU A 54 -14.33 -9.76 26.72
C LEU A 54 -15.80 -9.69 26.32
N ARG A 55 -16.34 -10.84 25.93
CA ARG A 55 -17.73 -10.85 25.45
C ARG A 55 -18.73 -10.88 26.60
N SER A 56 -18.36 -11.48 27.72
CA SER A 56 -19.24 -11.55 28.86
C SER A 56 -18.42 -11.64 30.12
N PRO A 57 -18.76 -10.84 31.14
CA PRO A 57 -18.03 -10.90 32.39
C PRO A 57 -18.31 -12.18 33.20
N HIS A 58 -19.36 -12.89 32.88
CA HIS A 58 -19.73 -14.11 33.59
C HIS A 58 -19.13 -15.37 33.04
N ILE A 59 -18.67 -15.30 31.83
CA ILE A 59 -18.03 -16.41 31.17
C ILE A 59 -16.56 -16.28 31.40
N ASP A 60 -15.93 -17.34 31.76
CA ASP A 60 -14.54 -17.34 32.12
C ASP A 60 -13.63 -17.04 30.92
N LYS A 61 -12.41 -17.48 30.99
CA LYS A 61 -11.39 -17.14 29.99
C LYS A 61 -11.75 -17.51 28.57
N LYS A 62 -12.69 -18.40 28.37
CA LYS A 62 -13.11 -18.80 27.04
C LYS A 62 -13.86 -17.69 26.29
N SER A 63 -14.39 -16.73 27.02
CA SER A 63 -15.07 -15.62 26.38
C SER A 63 -14.13 -14.56 25.84
N ARG A 64 -12.85 -14.68 26.14
CA ARG A 64 -11.86 -13.74 25.61
C ARG A 64 -11.49 -14.12 24.19
N GLU A 65 -11.67 -13.18 23.30
CA GLU A 65 -11.23 -13.35 21.94
C GLU A 65 -10.12 -12.37 21.67
N GLN A 66 -9.04 -12.85 21.14
CA GLN A 66 -7.95 -12.02 20.72
C GLN A 66 -8.04 -11.80 19.22
N PHE A 67 -8.10 -10.55 18.85
CA PHE A 67 -8.09 -10.16 17.45
C PHE A 67 -6.76 -9.54 17.13
N GLU A 68 -6.26 -9.86 15.97
CA GLU A 68 -5.01 -9.34 15.47
C GLU A 68 -5.27 -8.66 14.14
N ILE A 69 -4.90 -7.39 14.06
CA ILE A 69 -5.00 -6.65 12.81
C ILE A 69 -3.58 -6.42 12.31
N ARG A 70 -3.31 -6.92 11.12
CA ARG A 70 -2.02 -6.72 10.47
C ARG A 70 -2.19 -5.74 9.33
N THR A 71 -1.44 -4.65 9.39
CA THR A 71 -1.42 -3.67 8.33
C THR A 71 -0.12 -3.83 7.56
N HIS A 72 -0.24 -4.28 6.33
CA HIS A 72 0.90 -4.45 5.45
C HIS A 72 1.14 -3.16 4.69
N LYS A 73 2.40 -2.82 4.50
CA LYS A 73 2.80 -1.58 3.84
C LYS A 73 3.83 -1.87 2.77
N ARG A 74 3.73 -1.12 1.68
CA ARG A 74 4.72 -1.18 0.60
C ARG A 74 5.08 0.24 0.19
N LEU A 75 6.32 0.43 -0.17
CA LEU A 75 6.83 1.72 -0.61
C LEU A 75 7.37 1.58 -2.02
N LEU A 76 6.97 2.49 -2.88
CA LEU A 76 7.43 2.56 -4.26
C LEU A 76 7.99 3.94 -4.53
N ASP A 77 9.13 3.99 -5.20
CA ASP A 77 9.67 5.24 -5.73
C ASP A 77 9.62 5.16 -7.25
N ILE A 78 8.94 6.11 -7.84
CA ILE A 78 8.92 6.25 -9.28
C ILE A 78 9.90 7.34 -9.65
N VAL A 79 10.93 6.96 -10.38
CA VAL A 79 12.04 7.84 -10.76
C VAL A 79 11.81 8.28 -12.18
N GLU A 80 12.04 9.56 -12.44
CA GLU A 80 11.86 10.16 -13.76
C GLU A 80 10.46 9.95 -14.31
N PRO A 81 9.42 10.35 -13.55
CA PRO A 81 8.07 10.21 -14.06
C PRO A 81 7.81 11.16 -15.21
N THR A 82 6.98 10.72 -16.13
CA THR A 82 6.51 11.58 -17.23
C THR A 82 5.11 12.07 -16.89
N THR A 83 4.62 13.03 -17.69
CA THR A 83 3.23 13.47 -17.56
C THR A 83 2.28 12.28 -17.75
N GLN A 84 2.62 11.40 -18.66
CA GLN A 84 1.83 10.20 -18.90
C GLN A 84 1.80 9.29 -17.68
N THR A 85 2.91 9.21 -16.95
CA THR A 85 2.96 8.41 -15.72
C THR A 85 1.98 8.94 -14.70
N VAL A 86 1.98 10.25 -14.47
CA VAL A 86 1.08 10.86 -13.49
C VAL A 86 -0.37 10.64 -13.90
N ASP A 87 -0.70 10.87 -15.17
CA ASP A 87 -2.06 10.66 -15.66
C ASP A 87 -2.50 9.21 -15.51
N ALA A 88 -1.64 8.28 -15.86
CA ALA A 88 -1.96 6.86 -15.77
C ALA A 88 -2.20 6.43 -14.33
N LEU A 89 -1.40 6.95 -13.41
CA LEU A 89 -1.57 6.61 -11.99
C LEU A 89 -2.87 7.18 -11.43
N MET A 90 -3.25 8.38 -11.87
CA MET A 90 -4.51 8.99 -11.45
C MET A 90 -5.72 8.24 -11.94
N LYS A 91 -5.60 7.59 -13.09
CA LYS A 91 -6.70 6.83 -13.69
C LYS A 91 -6.72 5.37 -13.26
N LEU A 92 -5.72 4.96 -12.53
CA LEU A 92 -5.61 3.57 -12.12
C LEU A 92 -6.69 3.25 -11.11
N ASP A 93 -7.43 2.18 -11.38
CA ASP A 93 -8.50 1.73 -10.51
C ASP A 93 -7.97 0.60 -9.65
N LEU A 94 -7.79 0.88 -8.38
CA LEU A 94 -7.27 -0.10 -7.44
C LEU A 94 -8.41 -0.73 -6.66
N PRO A 95 -8.23 -1.98 -6.21
CA PRO A 95 -9.30 -2.64 -5.45
C PRO A 95 -9.58 -1.94 -4.13
N ALA A 96 -10.80 -2.05 -3.69
CA ALA A 96 -11.19 -1.55 -2.38
C ALA A 96 -10.39 -2.29 -1.31
N GLY A 97 -10.04 -1.59 -0.26
CA GLY A 97 -9.24 -2.16 0.82
C GLY A 97 -7.77 -1.83 0.73
N VAL A 98 -7.34 -1.21 -0.35
CA VAL A 98 -5.96 -0.74 -0.47
C VAL A 98 -5.96 0.78 -0.37
N ASP A 99 -5.24 1.28 0.60
CA ASP A 99 -5.08 2.73 0.79
C ASP A 99 -3.79 3.17 0.13
N VAL A 100 -3.88 4.19 -0.72
CA VAL A 100 -2.75 4.67 -1.49
C VAL A 100 -2.48 6.13 -1.13
N GLU A 101 -1.24 6.41 -0.82
CA GLU A 101 -0.79 7.76 -0.51
C GLU A 101 0.32 8.11 -1.49
N ILE A 102 0.15 9.21 -2.21
CA ILE A 102 1.11 9.65 -3.22
C ILE A 102 1.72 10.97 -2.79
N LYS A 103 3.03 11.01 -2.74
CA LYS A 103 3.77 12.23 -2.44
C LYS A 103 4.63 12.62 -3.64
N LEU A 104 4.52 13.84 -4.01
CA LEU A 104 5.34 14.42 -5.09
C LEU A 104 6.60 15.07 -4.55
#